data_c66a2adac51a066e44ce32f4311b90af
#
_entry.id   c66a2adac51a066e44ce32f4311b90af
#
_cell.length_a   1.000
_cell.length_b   1.000
_cell.length_c   1.000
_cell.angle_alpha   90.00
_cell.angle_beta   90.00
_cell.angle_gamma   90.00
#
_symmetry.space_group_name_H-M   'P 1'
#
loop_
_entity.id
_entity.type
_entity.pdbx_description
1 polymer ?
#
loop_
_entity_poly.entity_id
_entity_poly.type
_entity_poly.pdbx_seq_one_letter_code
_entity_poly.pdbx_strand_id
1 'polypeptide(L)'
;MAFRLRPLHEDTLQFAGLSNTQILILALEASQKLEWNIEELTLEGVRFDVPMSIKSHGEEITVSIQEGSDGEISVRSQSIAMQLVDYGKNRKNIQSLQKAMEEIKSTLSPEELEQKAKKLEDDFNRPLTEEEEAYLKEIEKKSSFISFFIPRKGFIATPILMD
;
A
#
# COMPACT_ATOMS: atom_id res chain seq x y z
N MET A 1 -18.77 7.29 -23.80
CA MET A 1 -17.43 6.76 -23.42
C MET A 1 -16.72 7.80 -22.58
N ALA A 2 -16.43 7.50 -21.31
CA ALA A 2 -15.60 8.40 -20.52
C ALA A 2 -14.14 8.20 -20.93
N PHE A 3 -13.52 9.21 -21.49
CA PHE A 3 -12.07 9.23 -21.72
C PHE A 3 -11.37 9.21 -20.36
N ARG A 4 -10.73 8.12 -19.99
CA ARG A 4 -9.81 8.09 -18.85
C ARG A 4 -8.55 8.86 -19.24
N LEU A 5 -8.41 10.06 -18.73
CA LEU A 5 -7.24 10.92 -18.95
C LEU A 5 -5.99 10.47 -18.18
N ARG A 6 -6.10 9.42 -17.36
CA ARG A 6 -5.00 8.84 -16.59
C ARG A 6 -4.88 7.35 -16.92
N PRO A 7 -3.75 6.91 -17.45
CA PRO A 7 -3.48 5.50 -17.67
C PRO A 7 -3.59 4.72 -16.35
N LEU A 8 -4.24 3.57 -16.44
CA LEU A 8 -4.51 2.68 -15.32
C LEU A 8 -4.24 1.24 -15.78
N HIS A 9 -3.60 0.46 -14.93
CA HIS A 9 -3.54 -0.99 -15.03
C HIS A 9 -3.99 -1.62 -13.72
N GLU A 10 -4.73 -2.69 -13.79
CA GLU A 10 -5.22 -3.45 -12.63
C GLU A 10 -5.01 -4.94 -12.91
N ASP A 11 -4.58 -5.65 -11.89
CA ASP A 11 -4.34 -7.09 -11.94
C ASP A 11 -4.71 -7.73 -10.60
N THR A 12 -4.93 -9.04 -10.61
CA THR A 12 -5.20 -9.84 -9.42
C THR A 12 -4.03 -10.76 -9.17
N LEU A 13 -3.47 -10.72 -7.95
CA LEU A 13 -2.38 -11.58 -7.54
C LEU A 13 -2.88 -12.58 -6.49
N GLN A 14 -2.28 -13.78 -6.47
CA GLN A 14 -2.66 -14.87 -5.59
C GLN A 14 -1.50 -15.29 -4.68
N PHE A 15 -1.72 -15.23 -3.37
CA PHE A 15 -0.81 -15.66 -2.32
C PHE A 15 -1.49 -16.69 -1.41
N ALA A 16 -1.93 -17.79 -1.99
CA ALA A 16 -2.69 -18.83 -1.29
C ALA A 16 -2.01 -19.28 0.03
N GLY A 17 -2.83 -19.50 1.05
CA GLY A 17 -2.39 -19.95 2.37
C GLY A 17 -1.78 -18.90 3.25
N LEU A 18 -1.75 -17.62 2.83
CA LEU A 18 -1.32 -16.49 3.66
C LEU A 18 -2.53 -15.71 4.20
N SER A 19 -2.40 -15.23 5.44
CA SER A 19 -3.37 -14.30 6.00
C SER A 19 -3.27 -12.92 5.32
N ASN A 20 -4.32 -12.13 5.44
CA ASN A 20 -4.36 -10.76 4.91
C ASN A 20 -3.19 -9.92 5.43
N THR A 21 -2.89 -10.02 6.71
CA THR A 21 -1.80 -9.27 7.35
C THR A 21 -0.43 -9.75 6.88
N GLN A 22 -0.25 -11.05 6.67
CA GLN A 22 0.97 -11.60 6.08
C GLN A 22 1.20 -11.06 4.66
N ILE A 23 0.16 -10.95 3.85
CA ILE A 23 0.25 -10.37 2.51
C ILE A 23 0.59 -8.88 2.57
N LEU A 24 0.02 -8.12 3.51
CA LEU A 24 0.40 -6.71 3.73
C LEU A 24 1.89 -6.60 4.09
N ILE A 25 2.42 -7.47 4.96
CA ILE A 25 3.86 -7.50 5.27
C ILE A 25 4.69 -7.72 4.00
N LEU A 26 4.31 -8.68 3.14
CA LEU A 26 5.02 -8.88 1.87
C LEU A 26 5.00 -7.63 0.99
N ALA A 27 3.86 -6.92 0.91
CA ALA A 27 3.73 -5.70 0.13
C ALA A 27 4.58 -4.55 0.70
N LEU A 28 4.63 -4.40 2.03
CA LEU A 28 5.44 -3.40 2.72
C LEU A 28 6.94 -3.65 2.52
N GLU A 29 7.41 -4.87 2.74
CA GLU A 29 8.81 -5.25 2.50
C GLU A 29 9.20 -5.08 1.01
N ALA A 30 8.28 -5.41 0.09
CA ALA A 30 8.48 -5.20 -1.33
C ALA A 30 8.61 -3.72 -1.68
N SER A 31 7.79 -2.86 -1.06
CA SER A 31 7.88 -1.40 -1.30
C SER A 31 9.21 -0.83 -0.84
N GLN A 32 9.76 -1.28 0.29
CA GLN A 32 11.08 -0.89 0.75
C GLN A 32 12.16 -1.31 -0.24
N LYS A 33 12.11 -2.56 -0.73
CA LYS A 33 13.06 -3.07 -1.73
C LYS A 33 12.99 -2.30 -3.05
N LEU A 34 11.80 -1.80 -3.42
CA LEU A 34 11.56 -1.03 -4.63
C LEU A 34 11.75 0.47 -4.44
N GLU A 35 12.09 0.91 -3.23
CA GLU A 35 12.25 2.32 -2.85
C GLU A 35 10.97 3.14 -3.10
N TRP A 36 9.80 2.56 -2.83
CA TRP A 36 8.51 3.21 -2.93
C TRP A 36 8.08 3.77 -1.57
N ASN A 37 7.40 4.91 -1.59
CA ASN A 37 6.92 5.54 -0.38
C ASN A 37 5.53 5.01 -0.01
N ILE A 38 5.31 4.76 1.29
CA ILE A 38 3.99 4.38 1.80
C ILE A 38 3.20 5.67 2.04
N GLU A 39 2.05 5.81 1.35
CA GLU A 39 1.13 6.93 1.50
C GLU A 39 0.00 6.63 2.49
N GLU A 40 -0.49 5.42 2.45
CA GLU A 40 -1.59 4.97 3.32
C GLU A 40 -1.46 3.48 3.61
N LEU A 41 -1.71 3.10 4.86
CA LEU A 41 -1.73 1.70 5.29
C LEU A 41 -2.94 1.45 6.17
N THR A 42 -3.71 0.43 5.82
CA THR A 42 -4.85 -0.09 6.59
C THR A 42 -4.77 -1.61 6.65
N LEU A 43 -5.56 -2.26 7.49
CA LEU A 43 -5.65 -3.73 7.47
C LEU A 43 -6.34 -4.28 6.21
N GLU A 44 -6.97 -3.42 5.42
CA GLU A 44 -7.66 -3.77 4.17
C GLU A 44 -6.79 -3.53 2.93
N GLY A 45 -5.64 -2.86 3.09
CA GLY A 45 -4.75 -2.58 1.96
C GLY A 45 -3.70 -1.53 2.24
N VAL A 46 -2.89 -1.26 1.23
CA VAL A 46 -1.81 -0.28 1.27
C VAL A 46 -1.73 0.48 -0.04
N ARG A 47 -1.40 1.78 0.05
CA ARG A 47 -1.15 2.64 -1.10
C ARG A 47 0.30 3.14 -1.06
N PHE A 48 0.94 3.03 -2.21
CA PHE A 48 2.32 3.46 -2.42
C PHE A 48 2.40 4.56 -3.45
N ASP A 49 3.32 5.48 -3.25
CA ASP A 49 3.77 6.44 -4.25
C ASP A 49 5.08 5.95 -4.89
N VAL A 50 5.07 5.79 -6.21
CA VAL A 50 6.25 5.42 -6.99
C VAL A 50 6.94 6.70 -7.43
N PRO A 51 8.22 6.90 -7.06
CA PRO A 51 8.93 8.11 -7.37
C PRO A 51 8.95 8.45 -8.86
N MET A 52 8.94 9.74 -9.17
CA MET A 52 9.03 10.24 -10.53
C MET A 52 10.30 9.74 -11.22
N SER A 53 10.20 9.48 -12.51
CA SER A 53 11.32 9.15 -13.38
C SER A 53 11.35 10.07 -14.59
N ILE A 54 12.43 9.99 -15.39
CA ILE A 54 12.55 10.77 -16.63
C ILE A 54 11.36 10.56 -17.59
N LYS A 55 10.65 9.43 -17.46
CA LYS A 55 9.55 9.03 -18.35
C LYS A 55 8.16 9.09 -17.68
N SER A 56 8.06 9.49 -16.42
CA SER A 56 6.77 9.54 -15.71
C SER A 56 6.74 10.59 -14.61
N HIS A 57 5.58 11.13 -14.39
CA HIS A 57 5.28 12.10 -13.33
C HIS A 57 4.95 11.45 -11.98
N GLY A 58 5.30 10.19 -11.79
CA GLY A 58 4.96 9.36 -10.63
C GLY A 58 3.70 8.52 -10.87
N GLU A 59 3.62 7.40 -10.19
CA GLU A 59 2.45 6.52 -10.19
C GLU A 59 2.03 6.22 -8.76
N GLU A 60 0.75 6.05 -8.57
CA GLU A 60 0.15 5.53 -7.35
C GLU A 60 -0.17 4.05 -7.54
N ILE A 61 0.21 3.24 -6.56
CA ILE A 61 -0.11 1.81 -6.53
C ILE A 61 -0.95 1.54 -5.31
N THR A 62 -2.11 0.93 -5.54
CA THR A 62 -3.02 0.49 -4.48
C THR A 62 -3.07 -1.02 -4.47
N VAL A 63 -2.77 -1.61 -3.33
CA VAL A 63 -2.99 -3.02 -3.01
C VAL A 63 -4.23 -3.10 -2.14
N SER A 64 -5.25 -3.82 -2.58
CA SER A 64 -6.49 -4.01 -1.85
C SER A 64 -6.70 -5.50 -1.57
N ILE A 65 -6.98 -5.83 -0.32
CA ILE A 65 -7.30 -7.18 0.12
C ILE A 65 -8.79 -7.39 -0.01
N GLN A 66 -9.19 -8.49 -0.63
CA GLN A 66 -10.60 -8.85 -0.76
C GLN A 66 -11.02 -9.74 0.41
N GLU A 67 -12.07 -9.33 1.15
CA GLU A 67 -12.62 -10.15 2.22
C GLU A 67 -13.11 -11.50 1.69
N GLY A 68 -12.74 -12.58 2.39
CA GLY A 68 -13.18 -13.93 2.06
C GLY A 68 -12.44 -14.59 0.89
N SER A 69 -11.43 -13.92 0.32
CA SER A 69 -10.55 -14.51 -0.68
C SER A 69 -9.38 -15.21 0.00
N ASP A 70 -9.08 -16.45 -0.40
CA ASP A 70 -7.92 -17.20 0.10
C ASP A 70 -6.63 -16.65 -0.50
N GLY A 71 -6.14 -15.54 0.04
CA GLY A 71 -4.90 -14.90 -0.38
C GLY A 71 -4.96 -14.15 -1.72
N GLU A 72 -6.15 -13.79 -2.19
CA GLU A 72 -6.32 -12.98 -3.40
C GLU A 72 -6.27 -11.49 -3.06
N ILE A 73 -5.50 -10.75 -3.83
CA ILE A 73 -5.41 -9.29 -3.73
C ILE A 73 -5.61 -8.63 -5.10
N SER A 74 -6.27 -7.47 -5.11
CA SER A 74 -6.31 -6.60 -6.28
C SER A 74 -5.17 -5.59 -6.19
N VAL A 75 -4.42 -5.44 -7.27
CA VAL A 75 -3.34 -4.47 -7.38
C VAL A 75 -3.64 -3.54 -8.54
N ARG A 76 -3.69 -2.25 -8.24
CA ARG A 76 -3.97 -1.19 -9.21
C ARG A 76 -2.79 -0.23 -9.27
N SER A 77 -2.32 0.09 -10.47
CA SER A 77 -1.33 1.12 -10.72
C SER A 77 -1.91 2.20 -11.62
N GLN A 78 -1.79 3.47 -11.22
CA GLN A 78 -2.36 4.61 -11.93
C GLN A 78 -1.38 5.77 -11.93
N SER A 79 -1.25 6.46 -13.06
CA SER A 79 -0.45 7.70 -13.15
C SER A 79 -1.06 8.82 -12.30
N ILE A 80 -0.24 9.51 -11.52
CA ILE A 80 -0.66 10.65 -10.66
C ILE A 80 -1.07 11.84 -11.53
N ALA A 81 -0.32 12.13 -12.59
CA ALA A 81 -0.60 13.23 -13.49
C ALA A 81 -1.41 12.79 -14.71
N MET A 82 -2.05 13.77 -15.37
CA MET A 82 -2.66 13.55 -16.66
C MET A 82 -1.59 13.18 -17.70
N GLN A 83 -1.63 11.96 -18.15
CA GLN A 83 -0.68 11.38 -19.10
C GLN A 83 -1.47 10.68 -20.20
N LEU A 84 -1.21 11.00 -21.47
CA LEU A 84 -1.93 10.40 -22.58
C LEU A 84 -1.43 8.99 -22.94
N VAL A 85 -0.17 8.68 -22.58
CA VAL A 85 0.48 7.41 -22.91
C VAL A 85 1.20 6.86 -21.68
N ASP A 86 0.93 5.61 -21.36
CA ASP A 86 1.51 4.90 -20.21
C ASP A 86 2.87 4.25 -20.48
N TYR A 87 3.19 4.01 -21.76
CA TYR A 87 4.37 3.22 -22.17
C TYR A 87 4.52 1.87 -21.44
N GLY A 88 3.41 1.32 -20.92
CA GLY A 88 3.38 0.07 -20.18
C GLY A 88 3.97 0.14 -18.77
N LYS A 89 4.15 1.34 -18.20
CA LYS A 89 4.79 1.53 -16.89
C LYS A 89 3.90 1.02 -15.76
N ASN A 90 2.60 1.29 -15.80
CA ASN A 90 1.66 0.79 -14.79
C ASN A 90 1.68 -0.73 -14.68
N ARG A 91 1.71 -1.43 -15.82
CA ARG A 91 1.86 -2.88 -15.84
C ARG A 91 3.21 -3.35 -15.27
N LYS A 92 4.30 -2.67 -15.62
CA LYS A 92 5.64 -3.00 -15.09
C LYS A 92 5.72 -2.80 -13.58
N ASN A 93 5.08 -1.76 -13.05
CA ASN A 93 5.02 -1.53 -11.61
C ASN A 93 4.36 -2.71 -10.88
N ILE A 94 3.21 -3.19 -11.36
CA ILE A 94 2.54 -4.36 -10.78
C ILE A 94 3.43 -5.61 -10.87
N GLN A 95 4.06 -5.85 -12.00
CA GLN A 95 4.99 -6.98 -12.17
C GLN A 95 6.20 -6.87 -11.23
N SER A 96 6.74 -5.67 -11.03
CA SER A 96 7.85 -5.44 -10.09
C SER A 96 7.44 -5.71 -8.65
N LEU A 97 6.24 -5.25 -8.25
CA LEU A 97 5.68 -5.53 -6.93
C LEU A 97 5.49 -7.02 -6.72
N GLN A 98 4.82 -7.70 -7.64
CA GLN A 98 4.61 -9.14 -7.58
C GLN A 98 5.93 -9.91 -7.41
N LYS A 99 6.90 -9.64 -8.27
CA LYS A 99 8.21 -10.28 -8.20
C LYS A 99 8.90 -10.03 -6.85
N ALA A 100 8.88 -8.80 -6.35
CA ALA A 100 9.48 -8.47 -5.06
C ALA A 100 8.77 -9.19 -3.91
N MET A 101 7.43 -9.26 -3.91
CA MET A 101 6.65 -9.99 -2.90
C MET A 101 6.96 -11.50 -2.93
N GLU A 102 7.07 -12.12 -4.11
CA GLU A 102 7.42 -13.53 -4.28
C GLU A 102 8.85 -13.82 -3.78
N GLU A 103 9.81 -12.96 -4.07
CA GLU A 103 11.18 -13.07 -3.58
C GLU A 103 11.23 -12.97 -2.05
N ILE A 104 10.53 -12.02 -1.45
CA ILE A 104 10.45 -11.86 0.01
C ILE A 104 9.78 -13.06 0.65
N LYS A 105 8.66 -13.53 0.08
CA LYS A 105 7.99 -14.77 0.53
C LYS A 105 8.95 -15.96 0.56
N SER A 106 9.88 -16.04 -0.38
CA SER A 106 10.86 -17.14 -0.44
C SER A 106 12.03 -17.00 0.55
N THR A 107 12.27 -15.80 1.06
CA THR A 107 13.40 -15.50 1.97
C THR A 107 12.98 -15.46 3.43
N LEU A 108 11.78 -15.01 3.74
CA LEU A 108 11.25 -15.00 5.11
C LEU A 108 10.82 -16.40 5.53
N SER A 109 11.17 -16.79 6.74
CA SER A 109 10.59 -17.99 7.33
C SER A 109 9.11 -17.77 7.68
N PRO A 110 8.28 -18.84 7.73
CA PRO A 110 6.89 -18.71 8.15
C PRO A 110 6.74 -18.07 9.53
N GLU A 111 7.66 -18.36 10.45
CA GLU A 111 7.67 -17.82 11.81
C GLU A 111 7.98 -16.32 11.82
N GLU A 112 8.94 -15.86 11.01
CA GLU A 112 9.25 -14.43 10.87
C GLU A 112 8.08 -13.67 10.26
N LEU A 113 7.46 -14.23 9.23
CA LEU A 113 6.30 -13.61 8.57
C LEU A 113 5.12 -13.49 9.55
N GLU A 114 4.86 -14.52 10.34
CA GLU A 114 3.81 -14.52 11.37
C GLU A 114 4.10 -13.49 12.47
N GLN A 115 5.35 -13.41 12.95
CA GLN A 115 5.74 -12.43 13.97
C GLN A 115 5.55 -10.98 13.49
N LYS A 116 5.95 -10.70 12.23
CA LYS A 116 5.75 -9.39 11.61
C LYS A 116 4.27 -9.06 11.43
N ALA A 117 3.47 -10.03 10.99
CA ALA A 117 2.03 -9.88 10.83
C ALA A 117 1.34 -9.56 12.17
N LYS A 118 1.68 -10.30 13.22
CA LYS A 118 1.15 -10.06 14.56
C LYS A 118 1.56 -8.69 15.10
N LYS A 119 2.82 -8.29 14.91
CA LYS A 119 3.27 -6.95 15.31
C LYS A 119 2.44 -5.87 14.61
N LEU A 120 2.19 -6.00 13.31
CA LEU A 120 1.38 -5.06 12.55
C LEU A 120 -0.06 -4.98 13.11
N GLU A 121 -0.70 -6.12 13.40
CA GLU A 121 -2.04 -6.17 14.00
C GLU A 121 -2.08 -5.51 15.38
N ASP A 122 -1.08 -5.78 16.23
CA ASP A 122 -0.95 -5.18 17.55
C ASP A 122 -0.80 -3.66 17.44
N ASP A 123 0.00 -3.16 16.50
CA ASP A 123 0.19 -1.73 16.24
C ASP A 123 -1.11 -1.05 15.78
N PHE A 124 -1.92 -1.72 14.96
CA PHE A 124 -3.24 -1.19 14.56
C PHE A 124 -4.26 -1.19 15.71
N ASN A 125 -4.18 -2.14 16.62
CA ASN A 125 -5.13 -2.29 17.71
C ASN A 125 -4.75 -1.51 18.98
N ARG A 126 -3.52 -0.99 19.09
CA ARG A 126 -3.11 -0.19 20.22
C ARG A 126 -3.85 1.16 20.26
N PRO A 127 -4.11 1.71 21.45
CA PRO A 127 -4.61 3.08 21.56
C PRO A 127 -3.56 4.08 21.04
N LEU A 128 -4.04 5.15 20.42
CA LEU A 128 -3.16 6.25 20.00
C LEU A 128 -2.51 6.92 21.21
N THR A 129 -1.27 7.37 21.05
CA THR A 129 -0.61 8.21 22.04
C THR A 129 -1.21 9.62 21.99
N GLU A 130 -1.02 10.40 23.05
CA GLU A 130 -1.49 11.82 23.09
C GLU A 130 -0.88 12.66 21.96
N GLU A 131 0.37 12.36 21.58
CA GLU A 131 1.05 13.05 20.46
C GLU A 131 0.42 12.69 19.12
N GLU A 132 0.09 11.41 18.88
CA GLU A 132 -0.58 10.95 17.68
C GLU A 132 -1.99 11.52 17.56
N GLU A 133 -2.75 11.57 18.67
CA GLU A 133 -4.06 12.21 18.70
C GLU A 133 -3.97 13.72 18.41
N ALA A 134 -2.98 14.41 18.96
CA ALA A 134 -2.76 15.82 18.71
C ALA A 134 -2.41 16.09 17.24
N TYR A 135 -1.56 15.25 16.65
CA TYR A 135 -1.18 15.31 15.25
C TYR A 135 -2.38 15.08 14.31
N LEU A 136 -3.21 14.07 14.60
CA LEU A 136 -4.44 13.82 13.83
C LEU A 136 -5.40 15.00 13.89
N LYS A 137 -5.60 15.59 15.08
CA LYS A 137 -6.44 16.79 15.24
C LYS A 137 -5.89 18.00 14.48
N GLU A 138 -4.56 18.13 14.37
CA GLU A 138 -3.94 19.20 13.58
C GLU A 138 -4.14 19.00 12.07
N ILE A 139 -4.01 17.75 11.58
CA ILE A 139 -4.30 17.39 10.19
C ILE A 139 -5.77 17.65 9.87
N GLU A 140 -6.70 17.20 10.72
CA GLU A 140 -8.13 17.44 10.54
C GLU A 140 -8.46 18.95 10.45
N LYS A 141 -7.81 19.79 11.26
CA LYS A 141 -7.97 21.25 11.20
C LYS A 141 -7.44 21.86 9.90
N LYS A 142 -6.32 21.35 9.38
CA LYS A 142 -5.73 21.83 8.12
C LYS A 142 -6.49 21.31 6.90
N SER A 143 -7.16 20.19 7.03
CA SER A 143 -7.85 19.46 5.98
C SER A 143 -9.35 19.70 5.93
N SER A 144 -9.84 20.82 6.44
CA SER A 144 -11.27 21.19 6.34
C SER A 144 -11.83 21.18 4.90
N PHE A 145 -10.96 20.98 3.90
CA PHE A 145 -11.27 20.79 2.48
C PHE A 145 -11.19 19.34 1.98
N ILE A 146 -10.68 18.40 2.80
CA ILE A 146 -10.48 16.99 2.42
C ILE A 146 -11.21 16.01 3.37
N SER A 147 -12.22 16.49 4.10
CA SER A 147 -12.87 15.72 5.17
C SER A 147 -13.77 14.57 4.71
N PHE A 148 -13.62 14.05 3.48
CA PHE A 148 -14.47 12.95 2.97
C PHE A 148 -13.79 11.57 2.90
N PHE A 149 -12.49 11.43 3.23
CA PHE A 149 -11.76 10.19 2.95
C PHE A 149 -10.78 9.72 4.04
N ILE A 150 -11.01 10.03 5.32
CA ILE A 150 -10.24 9.37 6.39
C ILE A 150 -11.13 8.34 7.06
N PRO A 151 -10.90 7.04 6.84
CA PRO A 151 -11.52 6.01 7.67
C PRO A 151 -11.07 6.22 9.12
N ARG A 152 -12.00 6.32 10.05
CA ARG A 152 -11.77 6.60 11.48
C ARG A 152 -11.08 5.47 12.26
N LYS A 153 -10.48 4.48 11.60
CA LYS A 153 -9.70 3.38 12.21
C LYS A 153 -8.51 3.05 11.32
N GLY A 154 -7.31 3.21 11.84
CA GLY A 154 -6.12 2.58 11.27
C GLY A 154 -5.19 3.45 10.45
N PHE A 155 -5.02 4.73 10.77
CA PHE A 155 -3.93 5.53 10.19
C PHE A 155 -2.67 5.36 11.06
N ILE A 156 -1.67 4.66 10.55
CA ILE A 156 -0.32 4.69 11.12
C ILE A 156 0.50 5.66 10.29
N ALA A 157 0.87 6.80 10.89
CA ALA A 157 1.85 7.69 10.30
C ALA A 157 3.21 6.99 10.20
N THR A 158 3.86 7.10 9.08
CA THR A 158 5.05 6.42 8.58
C THR A 158 6.31 6.37 9.50
N PRO A 159 6.46 7.06 10.64
CA PRO A 159 7.67 6.98 11.45
C PRO A 159 7.85 5.67 12.24
N ILE A 160 6.85 4.81 12.33
CA ILE A 160 6.85 3.69 13.30
C ILE A 160 7.40 2.38 12.71
N LEU A 161 7.59 2.28 11.40
CA LEU A 161 8.03 1.05 10.73
C LEU A 161 9.54 1.01 10.42
N MET A 162 10.34 1.99 10.88
CA MET A 162 11.76 2.12 10.51
C MET A 162 12.76 1.78 11.64
N ASP A 163 12.37 0.98 12.64
CA ASP A 163 13.33 0.42 13.61
C ASP A 163 13.36 -1.10 13.58
#